data_43e4431c06d2451c4bb4d6e28ade0ecb
#
_entry.id   43e4431c06d2451c4bb4d6e28ade0ecb
#
_cell.length_a   1.000
_cell.length_b   1.000
_cell.length_c   1.000
_cell.angle_alpha   90.00
_cell.angle_beta   90.00
_cell.angle_gamma   90.00
#
_symmetry.space_group_name_H-M   'P 1'
#
loop_
_entity.id
_entity.type
_entity.pdbx_description
1 polymer ?
#
loop_
_entity_poly.entity_id
_entity_poly.type
_entity_poly.pdbx_seq_one_letter_code
_entity_poly.pdbx_strand_id
1 'polypeptide(L)'
;MDKRIIADENTIALCRGLSAGYTEDSLIAASNKGIYKRAVKELDACGDIQLTAEGMAVRVKLPDAEAVMESDISRCSCSCPSKTVCRHIISAAVLISSVTPDESAAVKAAEEKTESVKTENSDKGKAAGKEIAADNDYLAEVSEASLKMLIKGIMNCTEDDIEIMNRLSLSAPTVHRDISRMCRSMSDDIRQMLDRTTGFAPLTAALRLGRLYNTAEVSMSEYGKPLLYTGNEYSPAGRVDLMCLGVYPHRSKSGFAGITAVMFEEYQKRYYTYNVTLSEIYSKTENAASAESFTKMIKSRSHWQTRTAVEMFMGRRLSLYGCKADKNGRISSSGETACSVGENICSYDIPTEATTIPARGEYDYFLTDRRERFAALKVKVIDDVHFDKGSQILYYTLVSDKASYRCELEYSKLNQYAVRYIEKNAGRDVKDTYFLMRFYGRTILPASVINSGGVHNIFFGA
;
A
#
# COMPACT_ATOMS: atom_id res chain seq x y z
N MET A 1 0.25 16.98 31.38
CA MET A 1 0.33 15.84 32.33
C MET A 1 0.87 14.68 31.55
N ASP A 2 2.03 14.16 31.95
CA ASP A 2 2.60 13.00 31.26
C ASP A 2 1.77 11.76 31.56
N LYS A 3 1.23 11.15 30.54
CA LYS A 3 0.49 9.90 30.62
C LYS A 3 1.44 8.80 31.09
N ARG A 4 1.05 8.02 32.09
CA ARG A 4 1.83 6.89 32.57
C ARG A 4 1.14 5.60 32.11
N ILE A 5 1.78 4.85 31.22
CA ILE A 5 1.31 3.52 30.83
C ILE A 5 1.91 2.52 31.81
N ILE A 6 1.05 1.74 32.45
CA ILE A 6 1.45 0.68 33.41
C ILE A 6 1.24 -0.66 32.69
N ALA A 7 2.33 -1.30 32.29
CA ALA A 7 2.33 -2.59 31.62
C ALA A 7 3.63 -3.34 31.85
N ASP A 8 3.60 -4.67 31.85
CA ASP A 8 4.80 -5.51 31.86
C ASP A 8 5.41 -5.61 30.44
N GLU A 9 6.65 -6.12 30.33
CA GLU A 9 7.36 -6.24 29.06
C GLU A 9 6.61 -7.12 28.05
N ASN A 10 5.95 -8.17 28.49
CA ASN A 10 5.19 -9.08 27.63
C ASN A 10 3.95 -8.38 27.06
N THR A 11 3.25 -7.60 27.88
CA THR A 11 2.12 -6.76 27.44
C THR A 11 2.57 -5.68 26.45
N ILE A 12 3.73 -5.04 26.68
CA ILE A 12 4.30 -4.06 25.76
C ILE A 12 4.64 -4.70 24.40
N ALA A 13 5.25 -5.89 24.41
CA ALA A 13 5.56 -6.64 23.21
C ALA A 13 4.28 -6.99 22.43
N LEU A 14 3.22 -7.39 23.12
CA LEU A 14 1.91 -7.68 22.53
C LEU A 14 1.26 -6.41 21.95
N CYS A 15 1.32 -5.28 22.66
CA CYS A 15 0.84 -3.99 22.15
C CYS A 15 1.52 -3.60 20.83
N ARG A 16 2.83 -3.80 20.73
CA ARG A 16 3.58 -3.56 19.47
C ARG A 16 3.09 -4.45 18.33
N GLY A 17 2.78 -5.71 18.60
CA GLY A 17 2.19 -6.62 17.63
C GLY A 17 0.82 -6.14 17.12
N LEU A 18 0.00 -5.62 18.02
CA LEU A 18 -1.34 -5.12 17.71
C LEU A 18 -1.32 -3.75 17.01
N SER A 19 -0.36 -2.87 17.36
CA SER A 19 -0.27 -1.49 16.85
C SER A 19 -0.20 -1.40 15.32
N ALA A 20 0.35 -2.40 14.65
CA ALA A 20 0.43 -2.46 13.20
C ALA A 20 -0.95 -2.45 12.50
N GLY A 21 -2.01 -2.89 13.18
CA GLY A 21 -3.40 -2.88 12.70
C GLY A 21 -4.15 -1.57 12.99
N TYR A 22 -3.63 -0.74 13.91
CA TYR A 22 -4.33 0.43 14.46
C TYR A 22 -3.76 1.74 13.93
N THR A 23 -3.81 1.95 12.62
CA THR A 23 -3.45 3.23 12.01
C THR A 23 -4.60 4.23 12.13
N GLU A 24 -4.32 5.54 12.13
CA GLU A 24 -5.35 6.58 12.16
C GLU A 24 -6.43 6.34 11.12
N ASP A 25 -6.03 6.04 9.88
CA ASP A 25 -6.97 5.79 8.78
C ASP A 25 -7.83 4.54 9.03
N SER A 26 -7.27 3.46 9.59
CA SER A 26 -8.02 2.24 9.93
C SER A 26 -9.02 2.48 11.07
N LEU A 27 -8.65 3.28 12.06
CA LEU A 27 -9.50 3.62 13.21
C LEU A 27 -10.63 4.56 12.81
N ILE A 28 -10.36 5.54 11.93
CA ILE A 28 -11.39 6.43 11.38
C ILE A 28 -12.34 5.62 10.49
N ALA A 29 -11.84 4.66 9.70
CA ALA A 29 -12.66 3.80 8.87
C ALA A 29 -13.56 2.87 9.68
N ALA A 30 -13.07 2.33 10.80
CA ALA A 30 -13.82 1.43 11.68
C ALA A 30 -14.89 2.16 12.53
N SER A 31 -14.75 3.48 12.71
CA SER A 31 -15.69 4.28 13.50
C SER A 31 -16.24 5.47 12.71
N ASN A 32 -15.72 6.63 12.90
CA ASN A 32 -15.82 7.85 12.11
C ASN A 32 -14.86 8.89 12.69
N LYS A 33 -14.60 9.95 11.91
CA LYS A 33 -13.64 11.00 12.29
C LYS A 33 -14.04 11.75 13.59
N GLY A 34 -15.34 11.83 13.87
CA GLY A 34 -15.84 12.47 15.10
C GLY A 34 -15.54 11.65 16.35
N ILE A 35 -15.77 10.32 16.29
CA ILE A 35 -15.46 9.38 17.37
C ILE A 35 -13.96 9.33 17.59
N TYR A 36 -13.15 9.24 16.52
CA TYR A 36 -11.69 9.26 16.60
C TYR A 36 -11.15 10.50 17.33
N LYS A 37 -11.53 11.72 16.88
CA LYS A 37 -11.10 12.97 17.52
C LYS A 37 -11.51 13.07 18.97
N ARG A 38 -12.71 12.59 19.31
CA ARG A 38 -13.18 12.56 20.69
C ARG A 38 -12.37 11.58 21.53
N ALA A 39 -12.09 10.38 21.01
CA ALA A 39 -11.28 9.37 21.66
C ALA A 39 -9.86 9.87 21.98
N VAL A 40 -9.20 10.53 21.02
CA VAL A 40 -7.88 11.15 21.22
C VAL A 40 -7.93 12.22 22.31
N LYS A 41 -8.93 13.12 22.27
CA LYS A 41 -9.08 14.18 23.27
C LYS A 41 -9.36 13.65 24.68
N GLU A 42 -10.20 12.62 24.79
CA GLU A 42 -10.50 11.96 26.08
C GLU A 42 -9.25 11.24 26.62
N LEU A 43 -8.49 10.59 25.74
CA LEU A 43 -7.24 9.94 26.09
C LEU A 43 -6.19 10.94 26.61
N ASP A 44 -6.15 12.17 26.05
CA ASP A 44 -5.25 13.25 26.51
C ASP A 44 -5.60 13.77 27.91
N ALA A 45 -6.84 13.57 28.34
CA ALA A 45 -7.30 13.93 29.67
C ALA A 45 -7.17 12.78 30.70
N CYS A 46 -6.84 11.56 30.25
CA CYS A 46 -6.67 10.40 31.12
C CYS A 46 -5.33 10.46 31.86
N GLY A 47 -5.33 10.01 33.11
CA GLY A 47 -4.12 9.76 33.91
C GLY A 47 -3.46 8.43 33.59
N ASP A 48 -3.08 7.69 34.65
CA ASP A 48 -2.44 6.38 34.54
C ASP A 48 -3.41 5.35 33.95
N ILE A 49 -2.97 4.62 32.89
CA ILE A 49 -3.75 3.60 32.20
C ILE A 49 -3.02 2.27 32.32
N GLN A 50 -3.75 1.26 32.79
CA GLN A 50 -3.23 -0.09 32.97
C GLN A 50 -3.51 -0.96 31.75
N LEU A 51 -2.46 -1.64 31.25
CA LEU A 51 -2.54 -2.64 30.20
C LEU A 51 -2.17 -4.01 30.78
N THR A 52 -2.89 -5.04 30.37
CA THR A 52 -2.65 -6.43 30.80
C THR A 52 -2.80 -7.37 29.63
N ALA A 53 -1.83 -8.27 29.44
CA ALA A 53 -1.92 -9.31 28.42
C ALA A 53 -2.95 -10.38 28.79
N GLU A 54 -3.81 -10.77 27.87
CA GLU A 54 -4.75 -11.89 27.99
C GLU A 54 -4.63 -12.79 26.75
N GLY A 55 -3.73 -13.76 26.82
CA GLY A 55 -3.42 -14.61 25.68
C GLY A 55 -2.85 -13.78 24.53
N MET A 56 -3.58 -13.68 23.42
CA MET A 56 -3.21 -12.87 22.25
C MET A 56 -3.90 -11.50 22.21
N ALA A 57 -4.66 -11.15 23.23
CA ALA A 57 -5.35 -9.87 23.36
C ALA A 57 -4.72 -9.01 24.45
N VAL A 58 -4.95 -7.70 24.38
CA VAL A 58 -4.54 -6.75 25.43
C VAL A 58 -5.80 -6.15 26.05
N ARG A 59 -5.93 -6.30 27.37
CA ARG A 59 -6.96 -5.62 28.15
C ARG A 59 -6.45 -4.22 28.53
N VAL A 60 -7.23 -3.22 28.17
CA VAL A 60 -6.97 -1.80 28.44
C VAL A 60 -8.01 -1.30 29.42
N LYS A 61 -7.57 -0.90 30.63
CA LYS A 61 -8.45 -0.36 31.65
C LYS A 61 -8.48 1.16 31.56
N LEU A 62 -9.57 1.67 30.96
CA LEU A 62 -9.88 3.09 30.89
C LEU A 62 -10.68 3.54 32.12
N PRO A 63 -10.79 4.84 32.40
CA PRO A 63 -11.47 5.34 33.62
C PRO A 63 -12.94 4.94 33.73
N ASP A 64 -13.64 4.78 32.59
CA ASP A 64 -15.08 4.52 32.51
C ASP A 64 -15.44 3.20 31.79
N ALA A 65 -14.46 2.45 31.32
CA ALA A 65 -14.69 1.16 30.63
C ALA A 65 -13.41 0.31 30.55
N GLU A 66 -13.59 -0.99 30.32
CA GLU A 66 -12.51 -1.91 29.95
C GLU A 66 -12.68 -2.36 28.50
N ALA A 67 -11.60 -2.27 27.73
CA ALA A 67 -11.57 -2.72 26.34
C ALA A 67 -10.60 -3.90 26.20
N VAL A 68 -11.02 -4.96 25.51
CA VAL A 68 -10.17 -6.08 25.12
C VAL A 68 -9.84 -5.92 23.65
N MET A 69 -8.56 -5.78 23.36
CA MET A 69 -8.03 -5.41 22.05
C MET A 69 -7.38 -6.60 21.38
N GLU A 70 -7.85 -6.91 20.18
CA GLU A 70 -7.33 -7.99 19.32
C GLU A 70 -6.72 -7.41 18.05
N SER A 71 -6.09 -8.25 17.24
CA SER A 71 -5.45 -7.82 15.98
C SER A 71 -6.41 -7.22 14.93
N ASP A 72 -7.69 -7.57 15.03
CA ASP A 72 -8.77 -7.01 14.20
C ASP A 72 -9.71 -6.18 15.07
N ILE A 73 -9.86 -4.90 14.76
CA ILE A 73 -10.71 -3.97 15.50
C ILE A 73 -12.19 -4.42 15.55
N SER A 74 -12.65 -5.20 14.58
CA SER A 74 -14.02 -5.74 14.55
C SER A 74 -14.25 -6.81 15.61
N ARG A 75 -13.19 -7.42 16.14
CA ARG A 75 -13.22 -8.45 17.21
C ARG A 75 -12.98 -7.86 18.60
N CYS A 76 -12.57 -6.59 18.65
CA CYS A 76 -12.38 -5.92 19.92
C CYS A 76 -13.71 -5.77 20.66
N SER A 77 -13.68 -5.97 21.97
CA SER A 77 -14.84 -5.84 22.84
C SER A 77 -14.64 -4.76 23.88
N CYS A 78 -15.75 -4.23 24.41
CA CYS A 78 -15.74 -3.21 25.44
C CYS A 78 -16.86 -3.47 26.45
N SER A 79 -16.61 -3.19 27.73
CA SER A 79 -17.59 -3.31 28.80
C SER A 79 -18.74 -2.28 28.70
N CYS A 80 -18.65 -1.27 27.83
CA CYS A 80 -19.69 -0.29 27.64
C CYS A 80 -20.89 -0.88 26.87
N PRO A 81 -22.10 -0.28 26.98
CA PRO A 81 -23.33 -0.83 26.35
C PRO A 81 -23.38 -0.70 24.80
N SER A 82 -22.35 -0.21 24.15
CA SER A 82 -22.30 -0.08 22.70
C SER A 82 -22.20 -1.45 22.03
N LYS A 83 -22.99 -1.65 20.96
CA LYS A 83 -22.95 -2.88 20.14
C LYS A 83 -22.01 -2.77 18.93
N THR A 84 -21.37 -1.63 18.72
CA THR A 84 -20.48 -1.33 17.62
C THR A 84 -19.16 -0.82 18.14
N VAL A 85 -18.16 -0.62 17.27
CA VAL A 85 -16.88 -0.02 17.62
C VAL A 85 -17.15 1.33 18.32
N CYS A 86 -16.89 1.37 19.62
CA CYS A 86 -17.16 2.52 20.46
C CYS A 86 -15.92 3.41 20.65
N ARG A 87 -16.10 4.59 21.26
CA ARG A 87 -14.99 5.49 21.57
C ARG A 87 -13.89 4.85 22.43
N HIS A 88 -14.26 3.95 23.36
CA HIS A 88 -13.30 3.29 24.26
C HIS A 88 -12.38 2.31 23.49
N ILE A 89 -12.93 1.55 22.53
CA ILE A 89 -12.13 0.72 21.63
C ILE A 89 -11.17 1.59 20.82
N ILE A 90 -11.62 2.73 20.31
CA ILE A 90 -10.76 3.66 19.57
C ILE A 90 -9.70 4.28 20.49
N SER A 91 -10.04 4.68 21.73
CA SER A 91 -9.08 5.19 22.70
C SER A 91 -8.02 4.14 23.05
N ALA A 92 -8.43 2.90 23.28
CA ALA A 92 -7.52 1.79 23.55
C ALA A 92 -6.59 1.50 22.36
N ALA A 93 -7.10 1.53 21.13
CA ALA A 93 -6.32 1.34 19.91
C ALA A 93 -5.29 2.46 19.70
N VAL A 94 -5.67 3.73 19.92
CA VAL A 94 -4.76 4.87 19.85
C VAL A 94 -3.67 4.76 20.92
N LEU A 95 -4.03 4.34 22.14
CA LEU A 95 -3.06 4.12 23.21
C LEU A 95 -2.04 3.03 22.83
N ILE A 96 -2.51 1.88 22.37
CA ILE A 96 -1.65 0.78 21.94
C ILE A 96 -0.72 1.23 20.81
N SER A 97 -1.20 2.06 19.88
CA SER A 97 -0.40 2.61 18.80
C SER A 97 0.66 3.61 19.25
N SER A 98 0.48 4.23 20.42
CA SER A 98 1.40 5.22 20.98
C SER A 98 2.50 4.60 21.86
N VAL A 99 2.45 3.31 22.18
CA VAL A 99 3.48 2.62 22.95
C VAL A 99 4.78 2.53 22.15
N THR A 100 5.74 3.42 22.45
CA THR A 100 7.04 3.50 21.76
C THR A 100 8.12 2.69 22.50
N PRO A 101 9.27 2.37 21.83
CA PRO A 101 10.37 1.61 22.46
C PRO A 101 11.02 2.28 23.64
N ASP A 102 10.93 3.61 23.78
CA ASP A 102 11.64 4.39 24.81
C ASP A 102 10.91 4.48 26.17
N GLU A 103 9.66 4.08 26.26
CA GLU A 103 8.90 4.16 27.52
C GLU A 103 9.10 2.95 28.45
N SER A 104 10.03 2.02 28.13
CA SER A 104 10.40 0.90 29.02
C SER A 104 11.17 1.30 30.30
N ALA A 105 11.37 2.60 30.53
CA ALA A 105 12.15 3.11 31.65
C ALA A 105 11.35 3.42 32.93
N ALA A 106 10.12 2.96 33.09
CA ALA A 106 9.31 3.18 34.28
C ALA A 106 8.87 1.90 34.98
N VAL A 107 9.72 0.86 34.95
CA VAL A 107 9.61 -0.25 35.90
C VAL A 107 10.47 0.13 37.13
N LYS A 108 9.84 0.49 38.21
CA LYS A 108 10.51 0.56 39.53
C LYS A 108 10.91 -0.85 39.93
N ALA A 109 12.17 -1.23 39.72
CA ALA A 109 12.88 -2.14 40.58
C ALA A 109 13.63 -1.29 41.60
N ALA A 110 13.35 -1.53 42.89
CA ALA A 110 14.09 -0.96 43.99
C ALA A 110 15.49 -1.58 44.02
N GLU A 111 16.48 -0.66 44.25
CA GLU A 111 17.78 -0.89 44.91
C GLU A 111 18.75 -1.95 44.36
N GLU A 112 19.87 -1.55 43.80
CA GLU A 112 21.11 -1.33 44.56
C GLU A 112 22.18 -0.58 43.74
N LYS A 113 22.86 0.33 44.44
CA LYS A 113 23.99 1.13 43.97
C LYS A 113 25.23 0.28 43.68
N THR A 114 25.97 0.59 42.66
CA THR A 114 27.43 0.84 42.81
C THR A 114 28.04 1.55 41.61
N GLU A 115 29.05 2.36 41.88
CA GLU A 115 29.71 3.41 41.13
C GLU A 115 30.51 2.97 39.89
N SER A 116 30.51 3.92 38.96
CA SER A 116 31.64 4.41 38.13
C SER A 116 32.52 3.44 37.31
N VAL A 117 32.69 3.72 36.05
CA VAL A 117 33.91 4.27 35.41
C VAL A 117 33.70 4.37 33.89
N LYS A 118 34.08 5.53 33.37
CA LYS A 118 34.15 5.86 31.92
C LYS A 118 35.09 4.90 31.17
N THR A 119 34.68 4.43 30.00
CA THR A 119 35.58 4.30 28.86
C THR A 119 34.80 4.33 27.54
N GLU A 120 35.27 5.17 26.66
CA GLU A 120 34.71 5.40 25.33
C GLU A 120 35.07 4.30 24.33
N ASN A 121 34.21 4.15 23.32
CA ASN A 121 34.49 3.63 21.99
C ASN A 121 35.00 2.18 21.85
N SER A 122 34.04 1.24 21.60
CA SER A 122 34.25 0.14 20.64
C SER A 122 33.06 -0.81 20.36
N ASP A 123 31.78 -0.39 20.54
CA ASP A 123 30.63 -1.33 20.46
C ASP A 123 29.66 -1.15 19.28
N LYS A 124 29.95 -0.27 18.32
CA LYS A 124 29.10 -0.16 17.12
C LYS A 124 29.17 -1.36 16.16
N GLY A 125 30.22 -2.16 16.22
CA GLY A 125 30.39 -3.32 15.35
C GLY A 125 29.71 -4.61 15.83
N LYS A 126 29.51 -4.75 17.16
CA LYS A 126 28.91 -5.96 17.74
C LYS A 126 27.38 -5.95 17.79
N ALA A 127 26.76 -4.78 17.92
CA ALA A 127 25.31 -4.64 17.85
C ALA A 127 24.77 -4.90 16.44
N ALA A 128 25.41 -4.33 15.41
CA ALA A 128 25.04 -4.59 14.01
C ALA A 128 25.19 -6.07 13.61
N GLY A 129 26.20 -6.77 14.11
CA GLY A 129 26.38 -8.20 13.85
C GLY A 129 25.30 -9.09 14.51
N LYS A 130 24.78 -8.70 15.68
CA LYS A 130 23.70 -9.44 16.38
C LYS A 130 22.33 -9.21 15.72
N GLU A 131 22.05 -8.00 15.26
CA GLU A 131 20.81 -7.72 14.52
C GLU A 131 20.75 -8.45 13.18
N ILE A 132 21.85 -8.48 12.42
CA ILE A 132 21.94 -9.21 11.14
C ILE A 132 21.78 -10.72 11.35
N ALA A 133 22.34 -11.29 12.42
CA ALA A 133 22.19 -12.70 12.74
C ALA A 133 20.72 -13.05 13.09
N ALA A 134 20.06 -12.24 13.91
CA ALA A 134 18.66 -12.44 14.30
C ALA A 134 17.70 -12.29 13.09
N ASP A 135 17.99 -11.39 12.18
CA ASP A 135 17.22 -11.21 10.94
C ASP A 135 17.33 -12.44 10.02
N ASN A 136 18.54 -13.01 9.88
CA ASN A 136 18.77 -14.21 9.08
C ASN A 136 18.10 -15.45 9.70
N ASP A 137 18.12 -15.60 11.02
CA ASP A 137 17.45 -16.70 11.72
C ASP A 137 15.94 -16.66 11.52
N TYR A 138 15.32 -15.47 11.58
CA TYR A 138 13.90 -15.29 11.28
C TYR A 138 13.58 -15.65 9.82
N LEU A 139 14.36 -15.18 8.86
CA LEU A 139 14.17 -15.48 7.44
C LEU A 139 14.34 -16.98 7.14
N ALA A 140 15.30 -17.63 7.79
CA ALA A 140 15.50 -19.08 7.67
C ALA A 140 14.29 -19.85 8.20
N GLU A 141 13.71 -19.42 9.33
CA GLU A 141 12.50 -20.03 9.88
C GLU A 141 11.28 -19.87 8.95
N VAL A 142 11.11 -18.68 8.36
CA VAL A 142 10.05 -18.43 7.35
C VAL A 142 10.25 -19.31 6.12
N SER A 143 11.47 -19.41 5.63
CA SER A 143 11.82 -20.24 4.48
C SER A 143 11.52 -21.71 4.75
N GLU A 144 12.01 -22.25 5.87
CA GLU A 144 11.80 -23.66 6.25
C GLU A 144 10.32 -23.98 6.41
N ALA A 145 9.55 -23.15 7.12
CA ALA A 145 8.11 -23.34 7.31
C ALA A 145 7.36 -23.33 5.96
N SER A 146 7.69 -22.35 5.11
CA SER A 146 7.07 -22.23 3.79
C SER A 146 7.40 -23.42 2.89
N LEU A 147 8.64 -23.90 2.90
CA LEU A 147 9.07 -25.06 2.13
C LEU A 147 8.35 -26.35 2.60
N LYS A 148 8.24 -26.56 3.91
CA LYS A 148 7.48 -27.70 4.48
C LYS A 148 6.02 -27.71 4.01
N MET A 149 5.37 -26.54 4.01
CA MET A 149 3.99 -26.41 3.54
C MET A 149 3.88 -26.60 2.01
N LEU A 150 4.87 -26.14 1.22
CA LEU A 150 4.91 -26.39 -0.22
C LEU A 150 5.04 -27.88 -0.55
N ILE A 151 5.91 -28.61 0.15
CA ILE A 151 6.10 -30.05 -0.01
C ILE A 151 4.84 -30.81 0.42
N LYS A 152 4.23 -30.43 1.54
CA LYS A 152 2.98 -30.99 2.06
C LYS A 152 1.81 -30.73 1.11
N GLY A 153 1.83 -29.59 0.41
CA GLY A 153 0.76 -29.09 -0.44
C GLY A 153 -0.28 -28.32 0.34
N ILE A 154 -0.71 -27.19 -0.21
CA ILE A 154 -1.63 -26.25 0.45
C ILE A 154 -2.93 -26.89 0.93
N MET A 155 -3.45 -27.87 0.18
CA MET A 155 -4.68 -28.59 0.52
C MET A 155 -4.54 -29.54 1.73
N ASN A 156 -3.33 -29.81 2.17
CA ASN A 156 -3.02 -30.68 3.30
C ASN A 156 -2.57 -29.89 4.53
N CYS A 157 -2.61 -28.55 4.48
CA CYS A 157 -2.30 -27.71 5.62
C CYS A 157 -3.36 -27.88 6.73
N THR A 158 -2.95 -27.65 7.97
CA THR A 158 -3.74 -27.87 9.20
C THR A 158 -3.80 -26.60 10.04
N GLU A 159 -4.48 -26.66 11.17
CA GLU A 159 -4.51 -25.56 12.16
C GLU A 159 -3.11 -25.23 12.71
N ASP A 160 -2.25 -26.25 12.88
CA ASP A 160 -0.85 -26.02 13.30
C ASP A 160 -0.09 -25.11 12.30
N ASP A 161 -0.36 -25.27 10.99
CA ASP A 161 0.24 -24.43 9.96
C ASP A 161 -0.25 -22.97 10.06
N ILE A 162 -1.51 -22.76 10.49
CA ILE A 162 -2.06 -21.44 10.80
C ILE A 162 -1.30 -20.81 11.97
N GLU A 163 -1.09 -21.59 13.04
CA GLU A 163 -0.36 -21.12 14.24
C GLU A 163 1.08 -20.74 13.91
N ILE A 164 1.78 -21.56 13.11
CA ILE A 164 3.13 -21.29 12.63
C ILE A 164 3.16 -19.96 11.85
N MET A 165 2.26 -19.77 10.88
CA MET A 165 2.21 -18.55 10.09
C MET A 165 1.85 -17.32 10.91
N ASN A 166 0.95 -17.44 11.88
CA ASN A 166 0.62 -16.36 12.82
C ASN A 166 1.83 -16.00 13.69
N ARG A 167 2.51 -16.97 14.26
CA ARG A 167 3.72 -16.76 15.07
C ARG A 167 4.79 -16.05 14.25
N LEU A 168 5.08 -16.52 13.04
CA LEU A 168 6.04 -15.88 12.14
C LEU A 168 5.63 -14.45 11.75
N SER A 169 4.33 -14.20 11.58
CA SER A 169 3.83 -12.85 11.34
C SER A 169 4.06 -11.91 12.53
N LEU A 170 3.92 -12.40 13.75
CA LEU A 170 4.06 -11.62 14.98
C LEU A 170 5.53 -11.40 15.38
N SER A 171 6.39 -12.39 15.16
CA SER A 171 7.83 -12.33 15.49
C SER A 171 8.66 -11.57 14.45
N ALA A 172 8.05 -11.09 13.36
CA ALA A 172 8.76 -10.45 12.27
C ALA A 172 9.47 -9.17 12.71
N PRO A 173 10.79 -9.02 12.44
CA PRO A 173 11.50 -7.77 12.61
C PRO A 173 10.85 -6.64 11.80
N THR A 174 11.00 -5.39 12.28
CA THR A 174 10.37 -4.22 11.64
C THR A 174 10.77 -4.02 10.19
N VAL A 175 11.97 -4.44 9.82
CA VAL A 175 12.49 -4.40 8.44
C VAL A 175 11.78 -5.39 7.51
N HIS A 176 11.16 -6.46 8.05
CA HIS A 176 10.50 -7.53 7.31
C HIS A 176 8.95 -7.47 7.38
N ARG A 177 8.38 -6.27 7.49
CA ARG A 177 6.90 -6.07 7.54
C ARG A 177 6.15 -6.71 6.39
N ASP A 178 6.74 -6.79 5.21
CA ASP A 178 6.08 -7.41 4.06
C ASP A 178 6.02 -8.93 4.20
N ILE A 179 7.07 -9.55 4.75
CA ILE A 179 7.08 -10.98 5.08
C ILE A 179 6.03 -11.26 6.16
N SER A 180 5.95 -10.41 7.21
CA SER A 180 4.90 -10.47 8.22
C SER A 180 3.50 -10.50 7.60
N ARG A 181 3.22 -9.57 6.67
CA ARG A 181 1.92 -9.51 5.97
C ARG A 181 1.67 -10.74 5.10
N MET A 182 2.73 -11.27 4.45
CA MET A 182 2.62 -12.48 3.64
C MET A 182 2.30 -13.69 4.50
N CYS A 183 2.93 -13.84 5.67
CA CYS A 183 2.63 -14.90 6.64
C CYS A 183 1.18 -14.81 7.11
N ARG A 184 0.70 -13.60 7.47
CA ARG A 184 -0.71 -13.39 7.85
C ARG A 184 -1.67 -13.75 6.74
N SER A 185 -1.41 -13.29 5.51
CA SER A 185 -2.25 -13.64 4.35
C SER A 185 -2.26 -15.15 4.10
N MET A 186 -1.16 -15.85 4.39
CA MET A 186 -1.08 -17.31 4.25
C MET A 186 -1.92 -18.01 5.34
N SER A 187 -1.86 -17.52 6.57
CA SER A 187 -2.73 -17.99 7.65
C SER A 187 -4.22 -17.87 7.27
N ASP A 188 -4.61 -16.73 6.69
CA ASP A 188 -5.99 -16.51 6.23
C ASP A 188 -6.39 -17.44 5.07
N ASP A 189 -5.49 -17.66 4.11
CA ASP A 189 -5.72 -18.59 2.99
C ASP A 189 -5.92 -20.04 3.52
N ILE A 190 -5.10 -20.49 4.48
CA ILE A 190 -5.23 -21.84 5.09
C ILE A 190 -6.55 -21.95 5.86
N ARG A 191 -6.93 -20.92 6.63
CA ARG A 191 -8.22 -20.89 7.33
C ARG A 191 -9.39 -20.99 6.36
N GLN A 192 -9.38 -20.20 5.27
CA GLN A 192 -10.40 -20.28 4.23
C GLN A 192 -10.51 -21.68 3.60
N MET A 193 -9.39 -22.38 3.44
CA MET A 193 -9.35 -23.74 2.95
C MET A 193 -10.01 -24.71 3.95
N LEU A 194 -9.64 -24.63 5.25
CA LEU A 194 -10.19 -25.48 6.30
C LEU A 194 -11.69 -25.25 6.49
N ASP A 195 -12.12 -23.98 6.45
CA ASP A 195 -13.53 -23.58 6.54
C ASP A 195 -14.32 -23.84 5.25
N ARG A 196 -13.67 -24.36 4.20
CA ARG A 196 -14.27 -24.65 2.88
C ARG A 196 -15.04 -23.47 2.29
N THR A 197 -14.52 -22.25 2.47
CA THR A 197 -15.16 -21.05 1.95
C THR A 197 -15.15 -21.02 0.42
N THR A 198 -16.23 -20.52 -0.19
CA THR A 198 -16.38 -20.44 -1.67
C THR A 198 -15.36 -19.49 -2.34
N GLY A 199 -14.68 -18.65 -1.56
CA GLY A 199 -13.66 -17.70 -2.06
C GLY A 199 -12.25 -18.28 -2.10
N PHE A 200 -12.01 -19.49 -1.58
CA PHE A 200 -10.67 -20.07 -1.56
C PHE A 200 -10.22 -20.50 -2.97
N ALA A 201 -9.04 -20.05 -3.37
CA ALA A 201 -8.43 -20.35 -4.65
C ALA A 201 -7.10 -21.10 -4.45
N PRO A 202 -7.07 -22.45 -4.56
CA PRO A 202 -5.90 -23.27 -4.22
C PRO A 202 -4.62 -22.87 -4.96
N LEU A 203 -4.70 -22.63 -6.26
CA LEU A 203 -3.56 -22.21 -7.06
C LEU A 203 -3.01 -20.85 -6.61
N THR A 204 -3.88 -19.91 -6.30
CA THR A 204 -3.48 -18.58 -5.82
C THR A 204 -2.79 -18.68 -4.46
N ALA A 205 -3.30 -19.51 -3.56
CA ALA A 205 -2.69 -19.75 -2.25
C ALA A 205 -1.33 -20.44 -2.38
N ALA A 206 -1.20 -21.46 -3.24
CA ALA A 206 0.08 -22.13 -3.51
C ALA A 206 1.12 -21.16 -4.10
N LEU A 207 0.72 -20.29 -5.02
CA LEU A 207 1.61 -19.25 -5.58
C LEU A 207 2.03 -18.21 -4.53
N ARG A 208 1.15 -17.82 -3.60
CA ARG A 208 1.52 -16.94 -2.48
C ARG A 208 2.53 -17.60 -1.55
N LEU A 209 2.33 -18.88 -1.25
CA LEU A 209 3.25 -19.66 -0.42
C LEU A 209 4.62 -19.79 -1.08
N GLY A 210 4.68 -20.11 -2.38
CA GLY A 210 5.92 -20.14 -3.15
C GLY A 210 6.61 -18.78 -3.20
N ARG A 211 5.84 -17.70 -3.27
CA ARG A 211 6.38 -16.35 -3.19
C ARG A 211 6.94 -16.03 -1.80
N LEU A 212 6.27 -16.44 -0.71
CA LEU A 212 6.75 -16.25 0.65
C LEU A 212 8.10 -16.94 0.83
N TYR A 213 8.20 -18.21 0.43
CA TYR A 213 9.45 -18.98 0.43
C TYR A 213 10.58 -18.24 -0.30
N ASN A 214 10.32 -17.89 -1.56
CA ASN A 214 11.35 -17.26 -2.38
C ASN A 214 11.75 -15.86 -1.87
N THR A 215 10.80 -15.10 -1.31
CA THR A 215 11.09 -13.79 -0.71
C THR A 215 12.01 -13.95 0.50
N ALA A 216 11.81 -14.97 1.34
CA ALA A 216 12.67 -15.25 2.48
C ALA A 216 14.09 -15.64 2.02
N GLU A 217 14.21 -16.56 1.05
CA GLU A 217 15.48 -17.01 0.48
C GLU A 217 16.30 -15.84 -0.12
N VAL A 218 15.64 -15.03 -0.97
CA VAL A 218 16.33 -13.90 -1.60
C VAL A 218 16.72 -12.84 -0.58
N SER A 219 15.90 -12.65 0.46
CA SER A 219 16.21 -11.68 1.52
C SER A 219 17.44 -12.09 2.35
N MET A 220 17.75 -13.38 2.45
CA MET A 220 18.98 -13.90 3.07
C MET A 220 20.20 -13.75 2.17
N SER A 221 20.02 -13.64 0.85
CA SER A 221 21.11 -13.48 -0.09
C SER A 221 21.68 -12.05 -0.07
N GLU A 222 22.95 -11.90 -0.49
CA GLU A 222 23.61 -10.59 -0.60
C GLU A 222 22.89 -9.63 -1.54
N TYR A 223 22.11 -10.16 -2.50
CA TYR A 223 21.33 -9.40 -3.48
C TYR A 223 19.95 -8.97 -2.97
N GLY A 224 19.49 -9.50 -1.83
CA GLY A 224 18.10 -9.33 -1.35
C GLY A 224 17.79 -7.99 -0.67
N LYS A 225 18.82 -7.30 -0.16
CA LYS A 225 18.63 -6.06 0.62
C LYS A 225 17.86 -4.93 -0.11
N PRO A 226 17.97 -4.74 -1.45
CA PRO A 226 17.20 -3.70 -2.15
C PRO A 226 15.75 -4.09 -2.47
N LEU A 227 15.40 -5.37 -2.38
CA LEU A 227 14.10 -5.90 -2.86
C LEU A 227 12.99 -5.81 -1.81
N LEU A 228 13.33 -5.60 -0.55
CA LEU A 228 12.35 -5.52 0.53
C LEU A 228 11.63 -4.17 0.51
N TYR A 229 10.32 -4.25 0.32
CA TYR A 229 9.44 -3.11 0.41
C TYR A 229 9.18 -2.77 1.89
N THR A 230 9.88 -1.78 2.40
CA THR A 230 9.69 -1.28 3.77
C THR A 230 8.56 -0.26 3.85
N GLY A 231 7.34 -0.67 3.56
CA GLY A 231 6.15 0.16 3.79
C GLY A 231 6.07 1.49 3.01
N ASN A 232 4.96 2.20 3.17
CA ASN A 232 4.76 3.55 2.62
C ASN A 232 5.28 4.60 3.62
N GLU A 233 6.59 4.62 3.86
CA GLU A 233 7.19 5.72 4.62
C GLU A 233 7.28 6.95 3.72
N TYR A 234 6.52 7.97 4.09
CA TYR A 234 6.53 9.24 3.41
C TYR A 234 7.60 10.15 4.02
N SER A 235 8.54 10.57 3.19
CA SER A 235 9.58 11.54 3.55
C SER A 235 9.29 12.90 2.92
N PRO A 236 9.71 14.02 3.55
CA PRO A 236 9.62 15.33 2.94
C PRO A 236 10.32 15.37 1.59
N ALA A 237 9.60 15.76 0.54
CA ALA A 237 10.14 15.96 -0.81
C ALA A 237 10.36 17.44 -1.15
N GLY A 238 9.97 18.36 -0.25
CA GLY A 238 10.15 19.79 -0.42
C GLY A 238 9.27 20.36 -1.54
N ARG A 239 9.89 21.11 -2.46
CA ARG A 239 9.26 21.57 -3.70
C ARG A 239 9.52 20.57 -4.81
N VAL A 240 8.46 20.18 -5.52
CA VAL A 240 8.53 19.28 -6.67
C VAL A 240 7.73 19.88 -7.82
N ASP A 241 8.40 20.06 -8.97
CA ASP A 241 7.79 20.59 -10.19
C ASP A 241 7.49 19.42 -11.13
N LEU A 242 6.23 19.24 -11.50
CA LEU A 242 5.68 18.04 -12.13
C LEU A 242 4.91 18.36 -13.41
N MET A 243 4.91 17.45 -14.35
CA MET A 243 3.96 17.41 -15.47
C MET A 243 2.96 16.29 -15.25
N CYS A 244 1.67 16.59 -15.17
CA CYS A 244 0.64 15.57 -15.06
C CYS A 244 0.31 15.00 -16.43
N LEU A 245 0.81 13.81 -16.70
CA LEU A 245 0.72 13.13 -18.00
C LEU A 245 -0.59 12.36 -18.17
N GLY A 246 -1.37 12.17 -17.13
CA GLY A 246 -2.67 11.51 -17.23
C GLY A 246 -3.24 11.05 -15.91
N VAL A 247 -4.50 10.61 -15.97
CA VAL A 247 -5.23 10.05 -14.83
C VAL A 247 -5.91 8.77 -15.29
N TYR A 248 -5.84 7.71 -14.51
CA TYR A 248 -6.52 6.46 -14.80
C TYR A 248 -7.29 5.94 -13.58
N PRO A 249 -8.41 5.24 -13.81
CA PRO A 249 -9.16 4.61 -12.73
C PRO A 249 -8.51 3.29 -12.30
N HIS A 250 -8.64 2.97 -11.03
CA HIS A 250 -8.22 1.68 -10.49
C HIS A 250 -9.26 1.09 -9.55
N ARG A 251 -9.24 -0.22 -9.43
CA ARG A 251 -10.04 -0.98 -8.47
C ARG A 251 -9.16 -2.03 -7.80
N SER A 252 -9.17 -2.07 -6.48
CA SER A 252 -8.45 -3.08 -5.73
C SER A 252 -9.33 -4.30 -5.46
N LYS A 253 -8.71 -5.46 -5.26
CA LYS A 253 -9.42 -6.68 -4.83
C LYS A 253 -10.03 -6.55 -3.43
N SER A 254 -9.56 -5.60 -2.63
CA SER A 254 -10.06 -5.32 -1.28
C SER A 254 -11.26 -4.37 -1.24
N GLY A 255 -11.93 -4.10 -2.38
CA GLY A 255 -13.14 -3.28 -2.44
C GLY A 255 -12.89 -1.77 -2.37
N PHE A 256 -11.71 -1.31 -2.79
CA PHE A 256 -11.42 0.11 -2.97
C PHE A 256 -11.42 0.45 -4.46
N ALA A 257 -12.09 1.52 -4.81
CA ALA A 257 -12.06 2.11 -6.14
C ALA A 257 -11.48 3.52 -6.08
N GLY A 258 -10.75 3.93 -7.10
CA GLY A 258 -10.10 5.24 -7.10
C GLY A 258 -9.56 5.64 -8.44
N ILE A 259 -8.91 6.79 -8.44
CA ILE A 259 -8.18 7.33 -9.58
C ILE A 259 -6.73 7.58 -9.17
N THR A 260 -5.82 7.40 -10.13
CA THR A 260 -4.40 7.68 -9.98
C THR A 260 -3.99 8.72 -11.01
N ALA A 261 -3.50 9.86 -10.54
CA ALA A 261 -2.81 10.83 -11.39
C ALA A 261 -1.34 10.42 -11.51
N VAL A 262 -0.83 10.41 -12.74
CA VAL A 262 0.57 10.07 -13.06
C VAL A 262 1.27 11.35 -13.51
N MET A 263 2.36 11.63 -12.85
CA MET A 263 3.12 12.85 -13.05
C MET A 263 4.59 12.52 -13.27
N PHE A 264 5.28 13.35 -14.04
CA PHE A 264 6.71 13.20 -14.31
C PHE A 264 7.45 14.46 -13.86
N GLU A 265 8.57 14.28 -13.21
CA GLU A 265 9.49 15.34 -12.80
C GLU A 265 10.72 15.34 -13.69
N GLU A 266 11.00 16.48 -14.34
CA GLU A 266 12.09 16.62 -15.31
C GLU A 266 13.47 16.62 -14.65
N TYR A 267 13.60 17.20 -13.45
CA TYR A 267 14.91 17.33 -12.77
C TYR A 267 15.44 15.97 -12.26
N GLN A 268 14.62 15.23 -11.47
CA GLN A 268 15.00 13.92 -10.96
C GLN A 268 14.73 12.79 -11.96
N LYS A 269 14.13 13.12 -13.12
CA LYS A 269 13.83 12.15 -14.21
C LYS A 269 13.02 10.95 -13.73
N ARG A 270 12.02 11.18 -12.88
CA ARG A 270 11.22 10.12 -12.27
C ARG A 270 9.72 10.39 -12.30
N TYR A 271 8.96 9.30 -12.25
CA TYR A 271 7.53 9.35 -12.15
C TYR A 271 7.06 9.48 -10.70
N TYR A 272 6.00 10.26 -10.53
CA TYR A 272 5.24 10.39 -9.30
C TYR A 272 3.79 10.00 -9.52
N THR A 273 3.13 9.55 -8.45
CA THR A 273 1.69 9.23 -8.49
C THR A 273 0.96 9.89 -7.32
N TYR A 274 -0.28 10.29 -7.57
CA TYR A 274 -1.20 10.74 -6.53
C TYR A 274 -2.51 9.97 -6.64
N ASN A 275 -2.96 9.37 -5.54
CA ASN A 275 -4.13 8.52 -5.52
C ASN A 275 -5.27 9.18 -4.74
N VAL A 276 -6.46 9.18 -5.34
CA VAL A 276 -7.73 9.45 -4.65
C VAL A 276 -8.51 8.15 -4.64
N THR A 277 -8.75 7.60 -3.45
CA THR A 277 -9.35 6.27 -3.28
C THR A 277 -10.53 6.37 -2.32
N LEU A 278 -11.63 5.69 -2.66
CA LEU A 278 -12.82 5.56 -1.82
C LEU A 278 -13.11 4.08 -1.60
N SER A 279 -13.61 3.73 -0.42
CA SER A 279 -14.11 2.38 -0.16
C SER A 279 -15.46 2.19 -0.84
N GLU A 280 -15.63 1.13 -1.61
CA GLU A 280 -16.90 0.77 -2.25
C GLU A 280 -17.99 0.41 -1.24
N ILE A 281 -17.60 -0.03 -0.04
CA ILE A 281 -18.52 -0.40 1.06
C ILE A 281 -19.37 0.79 1.51
N TYR A 282 -18.87 2.02 1.36
CA TYR A 282 -19.59 3.23 1.74
C TYR A 282 -20.46 3.83 0.63
N SER A 283 -20.34 3.32 -0.60
CA SER A 283 -21.24 3.75 -1.67
C SER A 283 -22.51 2.90 -1.61
N LYS A 284 -23.61 3.48 -1.14
CA LYS A 284 -24.95 2.85 -1.05
C LYS A 284 -25.56 2.45 -2.41
N THR A 285 -24.81 2.51 -3.49
CA THR A 285 -25.27 2.21 -4.84
C THR A 285 -24.49 1.02 -5.39
N GLU A 286 -25.21 -0.01 -5.83
CA GLU A 286 -24.69 -1.23 -6.50
C GLU A 286 -23.81 -0.94 -7.75
N ASN A 287 -23.64 0.32 -8.13
CA ASN A 287 -22.86 0.82 -9.27
C ASN A 287 -21.66 1.69 -8.88
N ALA A 288 -21.07 1.49 -7.71
CA ALA A 288 -19.96 2.32 -7.22
C ALA A 288 -18.75 2.39 -8.16
N ALA A 289 -18.54 1.39 -9.00
CA ALA A 289 -17.49 1.32 -10.01
C ALA A 289 -18.00 1.65 -11.44
N SER A 290 -18.99 2.52 -11.57
CA SER A 290 -19.42 3.02 -12.87
C SER A 290 -18.48 4.12 -13.38
N ALA A 291 -18.41 4.30 -14.70
CA ALA A 291 -17.68 5.40 -15.32
C ALA A 291 -18.08 6.78 -14.76
N GLU A 292 -19.36 6.93 -14.35
CA GLU A 292 -19.87 8.13 -13.71
C GLU A 292 -19.27 8.39 -12.32
N SER A 293 -19.04 7.34 -11.54
CA SER A 293 -18.40 7.46 -10.21
C SER A 293 -16.97 7.94 -10.36
N PHE A 294 -16.23 7.44 -11.35
CA PHE A 294 -14.86 7.89 -11.62
C PHE A 294 -14.83 9.32 -12.19
N THR A 295 -15.79 9.71 -13.03
CA THR A 295 -15.95 11.09 -13.48
C THR A 295 -16.21 12.04 -12.31
N LYS A 296 -16.99 11.63 -11.31
CA LYS A 296 -17.16 12.39 -10.07
C LYS A 296 -15.87 12.48 -9.25
N MET A 297 -15.08 11.40 -9.20
CA MET A 297 -13.78 11.41 -8.50
C MET A 297 -12.77 12.36 -9.14
N ILE A 298 -12.71 12.47 -10.47
CA ILE A 298 -11.87 13.45 -11.14
C ILE A 298 -12.23 14.88 -10.75
N LYS A 299 -13.51 15.17 -10.63
CA LYS A 299 -14.03 16.48 -10.19
C LYS A 299 -13.90 16.70 -8.69
N SER A 300 -13.57 15.66 -7.91
CA SER A 300 -13.37 15.80 -6.48
C SER A 300 -12.12 16.61 -6.17
N ARG A 301 -12.18 17.33 -5.07
CA ARG A 301 -11.03 18.12 -4.59
C ARG A 301 -9.98 17.21 -3.98
N SER A 302 -8.71 17.51 -4.24
CA SER A 302 -7.59 16.84 -3.58
C SER A 302 -7.65 17.04 -2.06
N HIS A 303 -6.96 16.18 -1.33
CA HIS A 303 -6.79 16.31 0.11
C HIS A 303 -5.75 17.39 0.49
N TRP A 304 -5.01 17.93 -0.48
CA TRP A 304 -4.01 18.95 -0.28
C TRP A 304 -4.61 20.28 0.21
N GLN A 305 -3.80 21.11 0.80
CA GLN A 305 -4.21 22.41 1.37
C GLN A 305 -5.02 23.25 0.36
N THR A 306 -4.58 23.31 -0.89
CA THR A 306 -5.24 24.09 -1.95
C THR A 306 -6.55 23.48 -2.44
N ARG A 307 -6.84 22.21 -2.09
CA ARG A 307 -8.05 21.48 -2.51
C ARG A 307 -8.33 21.55 -4.01
N THR A 308 -7.27 21.58 -4.81
CA THR A 308 -7.38 21.62 -6.28
C THR A 308 -8.03 20.35 -6.79
N ALA A 309 -9.02 20.43 -7.66
CA ALA A 309 -9.65 19.26 -8.26
C ALA A 309 -8.68 18.48 -9.15
N VAL A 310 -8.79 17.15 -9.18
CA VAL A 310 -7.87 16.30 -9.96
C VAL A 310 -7.95 16.61 -11.46
N GLU A 311 -9.14 16.94 -11.98
CA GLU A 311 -9.32 17.38 -13.38
C GLU A 311 -8.46 18.60 -13.75
N MET A 312 -8.17 19.47 -12.77
CA MET A 312 -7.35 20.64 -12.96
C MET A 312 -5.86 20.35 -13.11
N PHE A 313 -5.41 19.16 -12.69
CA PHE A 313 -4.02 18.75 -12.83
C PHE A 313 -3.74 18.18 -14.22
N MET A 314 -4.71 17.51 -14.81
CA MET A 314 -4.53 16.72 -16.02
C MET A 314 -4.06 17.59 -17.18
N GLY A 315 -2.95 17.19 -17.77
CA GLY A 315 -2.36 17.89 -18.88
C GLY A 315 -1.74 19.23 -18.52
N ARG A 316 -1.32 19.42 -17.28
CA ARG A 316 -0.72 20.69 -16.80
C ARG A 316 0.57 20.49 -16.03
N ARG A 317 1.38 21.54 -16.03
CA ARG A 317 2.51 21.68 -15.12
C ARG A 317 1.99 22.00 -13.74
N LEU A 318 2.61 21.42 -12.71
CA LEU A 318 2.24 21.59 -11.31
C LEU A 318 3.49 21.91 -10.49
N SER A 319 3.38 22.81 -9.53
CA SER A 319 4.37 22.97 -8.47
C SER A 319 3.76 22.58 -7.14
N LEU A 320 4.33 21.59 -6.49
CA LEU A 320 3.93 21.15 -5.15
C LEU A 320 4.92 21.68 -4.12
N TYR A 321 4.41 22.21 -3.03
CA TYR A 321 5.20 22.74 -1.91
C TYR A 321 4.84 21.97 -0.63
N GLY A 322 5.85 21.67 0.19
CA GLY A 322 5.66 20.93 1.44
C GLY A 322 5.12 19.52 1.23
N CYS A 323 5.35 18.94 0.05
CA CYS A 323 4.86 17.60 -0.23
C CYS A 323 5.75 16.54 0.42
N LYS A 324 5.12 15.42 0.73
CA LYS A 324 5.78 14.20 1.21
C LYS A 324 5.57 13.11 0.15
N ALA A 325 6.61 12.37 -0.16
CA ALA A 325 6.54 11.26 -1.11
C ALA A 325 7.21 10.02 -0.53
N ASP A 326 6.71 8.85 -0.91
CA ASP A 326 7.40 7.60 -0.60
C ASP A 326 8.55 7.33 -1.59
N LYS A 327 9.36 6.32 -1.30
CA LYS A 327 10.48 5.92 -2.16
C LYS A 327 10.08 5.54 -3.60
N ASN A 328 8.81 5.19 -3.82
CA ASN A 328 8.27 4.83 -5.13
C ASN A 328 7.68 6.03 -5.89
N GLY A 329 7.74 7.24 -5.31
CA GLY A 329 7.18 8.44 -5.90
C GLY A 329 5.68 8.63 -5.65
N ARG A 330 5.07 7.88 -4.74
CA ARG A 330 3.68 8.14 -4.35
C ARG A 330 3.62 9.36 -3.46
N ILE A 331 2.86 10.37 -3.87
CA ILE A 331 2.66 11.60 -3.11
C ILE A 331 1.58 11.38 -2.05
N SER A 332 1.86 11.86 -0.85
CA SER A 332 0.95 11.78 0.28
C SER A 332 -0.29 12.65 0.07
N SER A 333 -1.41 12.22 0.63
CA SER A 333 -2.65 13.01 0.76
C SER A 333 -2.60 14.00 1.95
N SER A 334 -1.40 14.39 2.40
CA SER A 334 -1.23 15.34 3.51
C SER A 334 -1.86 16.70 3.20
N GLY A 335 -2.63 17.23 4.17
CA GLY A 335 -3.21 18.58 4.08
C GLY A 335 -2.17 19.71 4.15
N GLU A 336 -0.90 19.40 4.36
CA GLU A 336 0.20 20.36 4.38
C GLU A 336 0.72 20.69 2.96
N THR A 337 0.42 19.85 1.97
CA THR A 337 0.86 20.06 0.59
C THR A 337 0.05 21.18 -0.07
N ALA A 338 0.73 22.19 -0.58
CA ALA A 338 0.13 23.21 -1.45
C ALA A 338 0.45 22.90 -2.92
N CYS A 339 -0.53 23.10 -3.81
CA CYS A 339 -0.41 22.87 -5.24
C CYS A 339 -0.68 24.15 -6.02
N SER A 340 0.24 24.54 -6.88
CA SER A 340 0.04 25.57 -7.91
C SER A 340 -0.09 24.90 -9.27
N VAL A 341 -1.11 25.27 -10.03
CA VAL A 341 -1.38 24.74 -11.38
C VAL A 341 -0.87 25.75 -12.40
N GLY A 342 0.01 25.30 -13.27
CA GLY A 342 0.64 26.08 -14.32
C GLY A 342 0.03 25.84 -15.70
N GLU A 343 0.88 25.89 -16.72
CA GLU A 343 0.54 25.82 -18.13
C GLU A 343 0.09 24.43 -18.58
N ASN A 344 -0.65 24.39 -19.68
CA ASN A 344 -0.99 23.15 -20.36
C ASN A 344 0.26 22.53 -20.99
N ILE A 345 0.30 21.21 -21.04
CA ILE A 345 1.34 20.43 -21.72
C ILE A 345 0.78 19.72 -22.93
N CYS A 346 1.63 19.48 -23.91
CA CYS A 346 1.29 18.73 -25.12
C CYS A 346 2.43 17.75 -25.49
N SER A 347 2.35 17.10 -26.63
CA SER A 347 3.35 16.11 -27.06
C SER A 347 4.77 16.67 -27.22
N TYR A 348 4.91 17.97 -27.50
CA TYR A 348 6.23 18.63 -27.65
C TYR A 348 6.93 18.87 -26.30
N ASP A 349 6.19 18.84 -25.21
CA ASP A 349 6.74 19.02 -23.84
C ASP A 349 7.24 17.71 -23.23
N ILE A 350 7.01 16.57 -23.86
CA ILE A 350 7.37 15.26 -23.32
C ILE A 350 8.89 15.05 -23.38
N PRO A 351 9.59 15.02 -22.25
CA PRO A 351 11.03 14.84 -22.25
C PRO A 351 11.42 13.40 -22.60
N THR A 352 12.60 13.24 -23.20
CA THR A 352 13.11 11.93 -23.62
C THR A 352 13.17 10.94 -22.47
N GLU A 353 13.49 11.39 -21.26
CA GLU A 353 13.57 10.56 -20.08
C GLU A 353 12.22 9.94 -19.68
N ALA A 354 11.12 10.67 -19.90
CA ALA A 354 9.76 10.14 -19.69
C ALA A 354 9.43 9.00 -20.67
N THR A 355 10.15 8.89 -21.78
CA THR A 355 9.94 7.82 -22.79
C THR A 355 10.77 6.56 -22.48
N THR A 356 11.61 6.57 -21.45
CA THR A 356 12.44 5.43 -21.10
C THR A 356 11.55 4.30 -20.58
N ILE A 357 11.52 3.21 -21.34
CA ILE A 357 10.76 2.03 -20.98
C ILE A 357 11.46 1.35 -19.82
N PRO A 358 10.73 1.06 -18.74
CA PRO A 358 11.31 0.33 -17.61
C PRO A 358 11.87 -1.00 -18.10
N ALA A 359 13.15 -1.27 -17.77
CA ALA A 359 13.73 -2.56 -18.07
C ALA A 359 12.81 -3.65 -17.52
N ARG A 360 12.46 -4.60 -18.37
CA ARG A 360 11.86 -5.84 -17.90
C ARG A 360 12.96 -6.53 -17.10
N GLY A 361 12.86 -6.47 -15.77
CA GLY A 361 13.68 -7.34 -14.94
C GLY A 361 13.51 -8.79 -15.40
N GLU A 362 14.52 -9.60 -15.34
CA GLU A 362 14.36 -11.03 -15.52
C GLU A 362 13.17 -11.48 -14.68
N TYR A 363 12.25 -12.17 -15.34
CA TYR A 363 10.93 -12.40 -14.79
C TYR A 363 11.02 -13.55 -13.79
N ASP A 364 11.38 -13.22 -12.57
CA ASP A 364 11.13 -14.13 -11.47
C ASP A 364 9.65 -14.01 -11.09
N TYR A 365 8.89 -15.06 -11.38
CA TYR A 365 7.46 -15.14 -11.10
C TYR A 365 7.15 -14.87 -9.62
N PHE A 366 8.08 -15.17 -8.72
CA PHE A 366 7.95 -15.06 -7.28
C PHE A 366 8.43 -13.70 -6.74
N LEU A 367 9.41 -13.10 -7.39
CA LEU A 367 10.02 -11.83 -6.98
C LEU A 367 9.48 -10.61 -7.73
N THR A 368 8.41 -10.75 -8.48
CA THR A 368 7.86 -9.64 -9.26
C THR A 368 7.68 -8.40 -8.41
N ASP A 369 8.45 -7.38 -8.74
CA ASP A 369 8.19 -6.03 -8.34
C ASP A 369 6.78 -5.64 -8.84
N ARG A 370 5.82 -5.63 -7.92
CA ARG A 370 4.43 -5.27 -8.24
C ARG A 370 4.21 -3.77 -8.34
N ARG A 371 5.28 -2.97 -8.31
CA ARG A 371 5.16 -1.54 -8.50
C ARG A 371 4.74 -1.25 -9.92
N GLU A 372 3.77 -0.40 -10.07
CA GLU A 372 3.46 0.17 -11.37
C GLU A 372 4.62 1.07 -11.78
N ARG A 373 5.08 0.87 -13.01
CA ARG A 373 6.05 1.73 -13.65
C ARG A 373 5.41 2.37 -14.86
N PHE A 374 5.94 3.49 -15.30
CA PHE A 374 5.33 4.29 -16.35
C PHE A 374 6.35 4.63 -17.43
N ALA A 375 5.86 4.82 -18.64
CA ALA A 375 6.60 5.43 -19.73
C ALA A 375 5.65 6.07 -20.74
N ALA A 376 6.02 7.21 -21.30
CA ALA A 376 5.33 7.84 -22.40
C ALA A 376 5.86 7.27 -23.73
N LEU A 377 5.14 6.33 -24.33
CA LEU A 377 5.53 5.65 -25.55
C LEU A 377 5.11 6.47 -26.78
N LYS A 378 6.06 6.91 -27.60
CA LYS A 378 5.75 7.55 -28.89
C LYS A 378 5.22 6.50 -29.86
N VAL A 379 3.97 6.65 -30.31
CA VAL A 379 3.25 5.68 -31.15
C VAL A 379 3.04 6.26 -32.53
N LYS A 380 3.27 5.46 -33.55
CA LYS A 380 2.97 5.79 -34.97
C LYS A 380 1.60 5.28 -35.39
N VAL A 381 1.31 4.03 -35.04
CA VAL A 381 0.06 3.37 -35.44
C VAL A 381 -0.39 2.41 -34.34
N ILE A 382 -1.70 2.27 -34.20
CA ILE A 382 -2.36 1.23 -33.43
C ILE A 382 -2.74 0.12 -34.39
N ASP A 383 -2.12 -1.02 -34.29
CA ASP A 383 -2.28 -2.13 -35.27
C ASP A 383 -2.79 -3.40 -34.60
N ASP A 384 -3.13 -4.40 -35.38
CA ASP A 384 -3.57 -5.74 -34.95
C ASP A 384 -4.66 -5.68 -33.85
N VAL A 385 -5.66 -4.80 -34.05
CA VAL A 385 -6.75 -4.60 -33.09
C VAL A 385 -7.78 -5.72 -33.24
N HIS A 386 -7.89 -6.54 -32.22
CA HIS A 386 -8.77 -7.69 -32.20
C HIS A 386 -9.51 -7.80 -30.85
N PHE A 387 -10.84 -7.90 -30.87
CA PHE A 387 -11.66 -8.12 -29.68
C PHE A 387 -12.09 -9.57 -29.58
N ASP A 388 -11.60 -10.26 -28.54
CA ASP A 388 -12.05 -11.60 -28.20
C ASP A 388 -13.34 -11.54 -27.37
N LYS A 389 -14.44 -11.97 -27.99
CA LYS A 389 -15.76 -12.00 -27.34
C LYS A 389 -15.85 -13.04 -26.21
N GLY A 390 -15.06 -14.10 -26.25
CA GLY A 390 -15.07 -15.15 -25.24
C GLY A 390 -14.45 -14.70 -23.93
N SER A 391 -13.26 -14.12 -23.99
CA SER A 391 -12.53 -13.58 -22.84
C SER A 391 -12.88 -12.14 -22.50
N GLN A 392 -13.62 -11.43 -23.36
CA GLN A 392 -13.91 -9.99 -23.24
C GLN A 392 -12.64 -9.14 -23.17
N ILE A 393 -11.61 -9.50 -23.95
CA ILE A 393 -10.33 -8.80 -24.00
C ILE A 393 -10.12 -8.21 -25.38
N LEU A 394 -9.73 -6.93 -25.42
CA LEU A 394 -9.22 -6.25 -26.62
C LEU A 394 -7.71 -6.45 -26.66
N TYR A 395 -7.22 -7.10 -27.71
CA TYR A 395 -5.82 -7.21 -28.05
C TYR A 395 -5.48 -6.14 -29.08
N TYR A 396 -4.33 -5.52 -28.95
CA TYR A 396 -3.84 -4.52 -29.90
C TYR A 396 -2.34 -4.35 -29.80
N THR A 397 -1.73 -3.82 -30.83
CA THR A 397 -0.29 -3.57 -30.90
C THR A 397 -0.03 -2.08 -31.08
N LEU A 398 0.74 -1.49 -30.18
CA LEU A 398 1.26 -0.13 -30.33
C LEU A 398 2.59 -0.19 -31.06
N VAL A 399 2.66 0.37 -32.27
CA VAL A 399 3.86 0.40 -33.09
C VAL A 399 4.56 1.75 -32.91
N SER A 400 5.81 1.72 -32.47
CA SER A 400 6.69 2.88 -32.38
C SER A 400 7.84 2.78 -33.39
N ASP A 401 8.71 3.81 -33.44
CA ASP A 401 9.90 3.79 -34.29
C ASP A 401 10.89 2.66 -33.97
N LYS A 402 10.92 2.22 -32.73
CA LYS A 402 11.96 1.31 -32.21
C LYS A 402 11.45 -0.10 -31.92
N ALA A 403 10.16 -0.26 -31.65
CA ALA A 403 9.59 -1.52 -31.21
C ALA A 403 8.06 -1.55 -31.35
N SER A 404 7.51 -2.76 -31.29
CA SER A 404 6.07 -3.00 -31.20
C SER A 404 5.72 -3.59 -29.84
N TYR A 405 4.64 -3.11 -29.25
CA TYR A 405 4.19 -3.49 -27.91
C TYR A 405 2.79 -4.12 -28.00
N ARG A 406 2.71 -5.41 -27.74
CA ARG A 406 1.43 -6.10 -27.64
C ARG A 406 0.79 -5.76 -26.30
N CYS A 407 -0.44 -5.29 -26.36
CA CYS A 407 -1.22 -4.83 -25.22
C CYS A 407 -2.55 -5.60 -25.15
N GLU A 408 -3.06 -5.71 -23.93
CA GLU A 408 -4.32 -6.35 -23.62
C GLU A 408 -5.16 -5.41 -22.76
N LEU A 409 -6.43 -5.23 -23.09
CA LEU A 409 -7.34 -4.39 -22.32
C LEU A 409 -8.66 -5.15 -22.10
N GLU A 410 -8.92 -5.53 -20.86
CA GLU A 410 -10.17 -6.18 -20.49
C GLU A 410 -11.34 -5.21 -20.66
N TYR A 411 -12.41 -5.67 -21.34
CA TYR A 411 -13.63 -4.89 -21.45
C TYR A 411 -14.40 -4.88 -20.13
N SER A 412 -14.66 -3.70 -19.65
CA SER A 412 -15.49 -3.48 -18.46
C SER A 412 -16.17 -2.11 -18.58
N LYS A 413 -17.15 -1.84 -17.73
CA LYS A 413 -17.74 -0.49 -17.62
C LYS A 413 -16.68 0.59 -17.35
N LEU A 414 -15.57 0.21 -16.75
CA LEU A 414 -14.44 1.08 -16.43
C LEU A 414 -13.60 1.41 -17.67
N ASN A 415 -13.38 0.41 -18.54
CA ASN A 415 -12.46 0.50 -19.67
C ASN A 415 -13.17 0.78 -21.00
N GLN A 416 -14.50 0.89 -21.03
CA GLN A 416 -15.29 0.99 -22.26
C GLN A 416 -14.87 2.15 -23.18
N TYR A 417 -14.48 3.29 -22.59
CA TYR A 417 -14.05 4.46 -23.38
C TYR A 417 -12.66 4.23 -23.97
N ALA A 418 -11.76 3.61 -23.22
CA ALA A 418 -10.43 3.26 -23.71
C ALA A 418 -10.50 2.23 -24.84
N VAL A 419 -11.36 1.20 -24.71
CA VAL A 419 -11.62 0.23 -25.79
C VAL A 419 -12.10 0.95 -27.04
N ARG A 420 -13.13 1.79 -26.95
CA ARG A 420 -13.65 2.56 -28.09
C ARG A 420 -12.61 3.49 -28.72
N TYR A 421 -11.76 4.12 -27.89
CA TYR A 421 -10.70 4.98 -28.39
C TYR A 421 -9.70 4.18 -29.25
N ILE A 422 -9.27 3.01 -28.79
CA ILE A 422 -8.33 2.15 -29.51
C ILE A 422 -8.96 1.63 -30.81
N GLU A 423 -10.18 1.10 -30.75
CA GLU A 423 -10.90 0.63 -31.96
C GLU A 423 -11.10 1.73 -33.00
N LYS A 424 -11.49 2.93 -32.57
CA LYS A 424 -11.69 4.09 -33.46
C LYS A 424 -10.42 4.53 -34.19
N ASN A 425 -9.26 4.35 -33.54
CA ASN A 425 -7.97 4.78 -34.10
C ASN A 425 -7.14 3.62 -34.65
N ALA A 426 -7.71 2.43 -34.76
CA ALA A 426 -7.06 1.26 -35.35
C ALA A 426 -6.64 1.53 -36.80
N GLY A 427 -5.41 1.17 -37.17
CA GLY A 427 -4.85 1.34 -38.51
C GLY A 427 -4.59 2.78 -38.93
N ARG A 428 -4.79 3.76 -38.04
CA ARG A 428 -4.55 5.17 -38.35
C ARG A 428 -3.15 5.59 -37.94
N ASP A 429 -2.54 6.45 -38.78
CA ASP A 429 -1.31 7.15 -38.38
C ASP A 429 -1.64 8.19 -37.32
N VAL A 430 -1.05 8.01 -36.12
CA VAL A 430 -1.24 8.88 -34.96
C VAL A 430 0.02 9.74 -34.74
N LYS A 431 0.24 10.68 -35.69
CA LYS A 431 1.42 11.56 -35.67
C LYS A 431 1.58 12.30 -34.33
N ASP A 432 2.84 12.41 -33.90
CA ASP A 432 3.23 13.16 -32.72
C ASP A 432 2.39 12.83 -31.46
N THR A 433 2.05 11.54 -31.32
CA THR A 433 1.21 11.05 -30.24
C THR A 433 2.01 10.15 -29.32
N TYR A 434 1.87 10.38 -28.02
CA TYR A 434 2.39 9.51 -26.97
C TYR A 434 1.24 8.82 -26.25
N PHE A 435 1.43 7.55 -25.95
CA PHE A 435 0.60 6.82 -25.00
C PHE A 435 1.34 6.75 -23.67
N LEU A 436 0.78 7.30 -22.63
CA LEU A 436 1.25 7.02 -21.26
C LEU A 436 0.87 5.59 -20.91
N MET A 437 1.88 4.73 -20.78
CA MET A 437 1.71 3.31 -20.50
C MET A 437 2.05 2.99 -19.05
N ARG A 438 1.30 2.05 -18.51
CA ARG A 438 1.49 1.45 -17.19
C ARG A 438 2.05 0.05 -17.37
N PHE A 439 3.15 -0.23 -16.73
CA PHE A 439 3.79 -1.53 -16.70
C PHE A 439 3.56 -2.17 -15.33
N TYR A 440 2.78 -3.23 -15.29
CA TYR A 440 2.46 -3.97 -14.08
C TYR A 440 2.67 -5.46 -14.31
N GLY A 441 3.79 -5.98 -13.83
CA GLY A 441 4.21 -7.33 -14.15
C GLY A 441 4.39 -7.51 -15.67
N ARG A 442 3.64 -8.45 -16.27
CA ARG A 442 3.62 -8.68 -17.74
C ARG A 442 2.62 -7.79 -18.48
N THR A 443 1.71 -7.18 -17.75
CA THR A 443 0.62 -6.43 -18.35
C THR A 443 1.08 -5.01 -18.69
N ILE A 444 0.77 -4.57 -19.90
CA ILE A 444 1.01 -3.23 -20.38
C ILE A 444 -0.36 -2.60 -20.67
N LEU A 445 -0.68 -1.55 -19.93
CA LEU A 445 -1.99 -0.90 -19.99
C LEU A 445 -1.82 0.59 -20.34
N PRO A 446 -2.72 1.19 -21.14
CA PRO A 446 -2.70 2.62 -21.35
C PRO A 446 -3.21 3.35 -20.11
N ALA A 447 -2.76 4.58 -19.91
CA ALA A 447 -3.29 5.49 -18.89
C ALA A 447 -3.91 6.75 -19.52
N SER A 448 -3.26 7.32 -20.52
CA SER A 448 -3.73 8.49 -21.27
C SER A 448 -3.07 8.55 -22.64
N VAL A 449 -3.52 9.49 -23.45
CA VAL A 449 -2.93 9.81 -24.75
C VAL A 449 -2.54 11.28 -24.77
N ILE A 450 -1.37 11.59 -25.28
CA ILE A 450 -0.81 12.94 -25.33
C ILE A 450 -0.46 13.26 -26.77
N ASN A 451 -1.06 14.30 -27.34
CA ASN A 451 -0.80 14.75 -28.70
C ASN A 451 -0.54 16.28 -28.73
N SER A 452 -0.47 16.87 -29.89
CA SER A 452 -0.28 18.33 -30.05
C SER A 452 -1.41 19.17 -29.45
N GLY A 453 -2.61 18.60 -29.28
CA GLY A 453 -3.76 19.26 -28.64
C GLY A 453 -3.77 19.15 -27.10
N GLY A 454 -2.85 18.39 -26.51
CA GLY A 454 -2.74 18.20 -25.07
C GLY A 454 -2.88 16.77 -24.60
N VAL A 455 -3.20 16.58 -23.32
CA VAL A 455 -3.40 15.28 -22.67
C VAL A 455 -4.88 14.90 -22.73
N HIS A 456 -5.14 13.75 -23.32
CA HIS A 456 -6.48 13.18 -23.47
C HIS A 456 -6.63 11.97 -22.56
N ASN A 457 -7.59 12.02 -21.68
CA ASN A 457 -7.92 10.87 -20.84
C ASN A 457 -8.86 9.94 -21.61
N ILE A 458 -8.42 8.72 -21.83
CA ILE A 458 -9.18 7.72 -22.60
C ILE A 458 -10.16 6.89 -21.75
N PHE A 459 -10.15 7.04 -20.43
CA PHE A 459 -11.01 6.28 -19.52
C PHE A 459 -12.28 7.02 -19.12
N PHE A 460 -12.34 8.33 -19.32
CA PHE A 460 -13.48 9.14 -18.94
C PHE A 460 -14.17 9.67 -20.19
N GLY A 461 -15.47 9.63 -20.22
CA GLY A 461 -16.23 10.27 -21.29
C GLY A 461 -15.97 11.78 -21.27
N ALA A 462 -15.76 12.36 -22.47
CA ALA A 462 -15.61 13.79 -22.65
C ALA A 462 -16.86 14.56 -22.22
#